data_ba42d631fc538c77bf0639cc04f67532
#
_entry.id   ba42d631fc538c77bf0639cc04f67532
#
_cell.length_a   1.000
_cell.length_b   1.000
_cell.length_c   1.000
_cell.angle_alpha   90.00
_cell.angle_beta   90.00
_cell.angle_gamma   90.00
#
_symmetry.space_group_name_H-M   'P 1'
#
loop_
_entity.id
_entity.type
_entity.pdbx_description
1 polymer ?
#
loop_
_entity_poly.entity_id
_entity_poly.type
_entity_poly.pdbx_seq_one_letter_code
_entity_poly.pdbx_strand_id
1 'polypeptide(L)'
;MEKLNILMIISHDTGRHLGSYGRKVETPELDAIAAEGFQFDNYFCAQPQCSPSRGSILTGKYGHNHGLVGLTHLGHTMKKGVKTIPSEMKKAGYETFLFGFFHESIDGIYKGEQLGYDHVVEVPGNAAAKVTEKVEDFLTRRTAAKSELPFYASVGFEETHRPFDHFEPDSPDTVEVPPYLPDTEKTREDIAHFQGSVKELDRAVGRIRKVLKETGLEKNTLLIYTTDHGIAFPRAKGTLLDAGLETALLMKFPEDMMKQNNKQKELLCNVDLMPTLLEIAGGEALEDIDGYSFLPLLTRGKYEQRDHFFCELTWHDRYHPMRGIRTTQYKYIRNFEAGPSVYLPYDIYSSLSGEEVREEYSKPNAQEELYQLDSDPLEQKNLAGEQAHQDVLRELREKVASWMERTKDPLLDGPIPGIEAKEWQKEK
;
A
#
# COMPACT_ATOMS: atom_id res chain seq x y z
N MET A 1 -12.76 -4.02 28.03
CA MET A 1 -11.60 -4.81 27.53
C MET A 1 -10.37 -3.93 27.62
N GLU A 2 -9.25 -4.49 28.01
CA GLU A 2 -7.96 -3.80 27.96
C GLU A 2 -7.63 -3.46 26.51
N LYS A 3 -7.12 -2.24 26.25
CA LYS A 3 -6.79 -1.81 24.88
C LYS A 3 -5.58 -2.55 24.36
N LEU A 4 -5.65 -3.04 23.14
CA LEU A 4 -4.51 -3.68 22.47
C LEU A 4 -3.44 -2.66 22.13
N ASN A 5 -2.17 -3.05 22.23
CA ASN A 5 -1.14 -2.39 21.45
C ASN A 5 -1.35 -2.70 19.96
N ILE A 6 -0.97 -1.79 19.09
CA ILE A 6 -1.03 -1.97 17.63
C ILE A 6 0.37 -1.71 17.06
N LEU A 7 0.95 -2.73 16.44
CA LEU A 7 2.22 -2.62 15.74
C LEU A 7 1.97 -2.90 14.27
N MET A 8 2.10 -1.88 13.43
CA MET A 8 1.86 -1.95 11.99
C MET A 8 3.18 -1.82 11.23
N ILE A 9 3.53 -2.86 10.48
CA ILE A 9 4.70 -2.88 9.59
C ILE A 9 4.22 -2.56 8.18
N ILE A 10 4.87 -1.59 7.54
CA ILE A 10 4.60 -1.19 6.14
C ILE A 10 5.90 -1.32 5.35
N SER A 11 5.94 -2.28 4.42
CA SER A 11 7.02 -2.40 3.45
C SER A 11 6.80 -1.49 2.23
N HIS A 12 7.79 -1.40 1.37
CA HIS A 12 7.77 -0.57 0.17
C HIS A 12 7.77 -1.44 -1.09
N ASP A 13 6.86 -1.18 -2.04
CA ASP A 13 6.83 -1.82 -3.37
C ASP A 13 6.76 -3.37 -3.35
N THR A 14 6.22 -4.00 -2.30
CA THR A 14 6.24 -5.47 -2.15
C THR A 14 5.01 -6.15 -2.79
N GLY A 15 3.89 -5.44 -2.89
CA GLY A 15 2.64 -6.00 -3.40
C GLY A 15 2.21 -7.25 -2.61
N ARG A 16 1.85 -8.31 -3.33
CA ARG A 16 1.56 -9.65 -2.79
C ARG A 16 2.67 -10.64 -3.06
N HIS A 17 3.91 -10.20 -3.24
CA HIS A 17 5.02 -11.10 -3.59
C HIS A 17 5.56 -11.84 -2.36
N LEU A 18 4.71 -12.68 -1.75
CA LEU A 18 4.96 -13.47 -0.54
C LEU A 18 4.52 -14.92 -0.77
N GLY A 19 5.16 -15.87 -0.07
CA GLY A 19 4.83 -17.29 -0.11
C GLY A 19 3.37 -17.58 0.23
N SER A 20 2.83 -16.95 1.27
CA SER A 20 1.43 -17.12 1.71
C SER A 20 0.40 -16.72 0.63
N TYR A 21 0.75 -15.81 -0.27
CA TYR A 21 -0.05 -15.43 -1.44
C TYR A 21 0.24 -16.31 -2.68
N GLY A 22 1.00 -17.39 -2.52
CA GLY A 22 1.28 -18.37 -3.59
C GLY A 22 2.42 -17.98 -4.52
N ARG A 23 3.23 -16.98 -4.17
CA ARG A 23 4.42 -16.63 -4.95
C ARG A 23 5.59 -17.53 -4.54
N LYS A 24 6.43 -17.85 -5.53
CA LYS A 24 7.60 -18.72 -5.32
C LYS A 24 8.76 -17.91 -4.74
N VAL A 25 8.64 -17.54 -3.49
CA VAL A 25 9.64 -16.83 -2.68
C VAL A 25 9.56 -17.31 -1.23
N GLU A 26 10.69 -17.43 -0.57
CA GLU A 26 10.75 -17.86 0.83
C GLU A 26 10.49 -16.69 1.78
N THR A 27 9.31 -16.71 2.43
CA THR A 27 8.90 -15.71 3.42
C THR A 27 8.32 -16.36 4.68
N PRO A 28 9.11 -17.25 5.36
CA PRO A 28 8.58 -18.08 6.45
C PRO A 28 7.99 -17.27 7.61
N GLU A 29 8.49 -16.07 7.90
CA GLU A 29 8.01 -15.26 9.01
C GLU A 29 6.70 -14.53 8.69
N LEU A 30 6.57 -14.01 7.47
CA LEU A 30 5.32 -13.44 6.96
C LEU A 30 4.26 -14.53 6.74
N ASP A 31 4.66 -15.68 6.21
CA ASP A 31 3.77 -16.83 6.04
C ASP A 31 3.24 -17.34 7.38
N ALA A 32 4.06 -17.28 8.44
CA ALA A 32 3.61 -17.63 9.79
C ALA A 32 2.60 -16.60 10.33
N ILE A 33 2.74 -15.28 10.05
CA ILE A 33 1.70 -14.30 10.41
C ILE A 33 0.38 -14.65 9.70
N ALA A 34 0.45 -15.00 8.42
CA ALA A 34 -0.73 -15.41 7.65
C ALA A 34 -1.38 -16.69 8.21
N ALA A 35 -0.59 -17.67 8.60
CA ALA A 35 -1.06 -18.95 9.15
C ALA A 35 -1.64 -18.81 10.57
N GLU A 36 -1.08 -17.93 11.38
CA GLU A 36 -1.49 -17.67 12.76
C GLU A 36 -2.58 -16.60 12.90
N GLY A 37 -2.86 -15.83 11.83
CA GLY A 37 -3.77 -14.69 11.83
C GLY A 37 -4.77 -14.71 10.69
N PHE A 38 -5.07 -13.54 10.17
CA PHE A 38 -5.90 -13.32 8.99
C PHE A 38 -5.05 -12.91 7.80
N GLN A 39 -5.32 -13.49 6.65
CA GLN A 39 -4.81 -13.08 5.34
C GLN A 39 -5.96 -12.56 4.49
N PHE A 40 -5.75 -11.43 3.81
CA PHE A 40 -6.76 -10.81 2.97
C PHE A 40 -6.38 -10.97 1.50
N ASP A 41 -7.12 -11.82 0.76
CA ASP A 41 -6.81 -12.18 -0.62
C ASP A 41 -7.21 -11.09 -1.62
N ASN A 42 -8.18 -10.21 -1.28
CA ASN A 42 -8.69 -9.13 -2.13
C ASN A 42 -8.56 -7.76 -1.46
N TYR A 43 -7.36 -7.44 -0.97
CA TYR A 43 -7.03 -6.13 -0.44
C TYR A 43 -6.17 -5.37 -1.44
N PHE A 44 -6.57 -4.13 -1.75
CA PHE A 44 -5.99 -3.31 -2.79
C PHE A 44 -5.67 -1.90 -2.28
N CYS A 45 -4.70 -1.23 -2.90
CA CYS A 45 -4.49 0.19 -2.68
C CYS A 45 -5.38 1.03 -3.61
N ALA A 46 -5.71 2.24 -3.17
CA ALA A 46 -6.44 3.21 -3.99
C ALA A 46 -5.53 3.90 -5.03
N GLN A 47 -4.22 3.88 -4.80
CA GLN A 47 -3.22 4.54 -5.65
C GLN A 47 -1.97 3.68 -5.79
N PRO A 48 -1.51 3.38 -7.02
CA PRO A 48 -0.38 2.48 -7.26
C PRO A 48 0.97 3.18 -7.17
N GLN A 49 1.18 3.99 -6.12
CA GLN A 49 2.39 4.79 -5.91
C GLN A 49 2.60 5.16 -4.44
N CYS A 50 3.85 5.30 -4.03
CA CYS A 50 4.32 5.40 -2.66
C CYS A 50 3.57 6.40 -1.77
N SER A 51 3.88 7.71 -1.90
CA SER A 51 3.32 8.75 -1.01
C SER A 51 1.80 8.81 -1.03
N PRO A 52 1.11 8.80 -2.19
CA PRO A 52 -0.34 8.82 -2.24
C PRO A 52 -1.01 7.60 -1.60
N SER A 53 -0.50 6.40 -1.84
CA SER A 53 -1.04 5.19 -1.23
C SER A 53 -0.87 5.18 0.29
N ARG A 54 0.31 5.54 0.79
CA ARG A 54 0.58 5.69 2.22
C ARG A 54 -0.31 6.77 2.84
N GLY A 55 -0.55 7.88 2.13
CA GLY A 55 -1.53 8.89 2.50
C GLY A 55 -2.94 8.31 2.63
N SER A 56 -3.36 7.43 1.71
CA SER A 56 -4.66 6.75 1.79
C SER A 56 -4.75 5.80 2.98
N ILE A 57 -3.71 5.03 3.28
CA ILE A 57 -3.63 4.19 4.50
C ILE A 57 -3.77 5.06 5.75
N LEU A 58 -2.99 6.15 5.81
CA LEU A 58 -2.88 6.99 6.99
C LEU A 58 -4.16 7.78 7.30
N THR A 59 -4.95 8.14 6.28
CA THR A 59 -6.09 9.05 6.38
C THR A 59 -7.44 8.41 6.15
N GLY A 60 -7.48 7.20 5.59
CA GLY A 60 -8.72 6.54 5.17
C GLY A 60 -9.44 7.25 4.04
N LYS A 61 -8.72 8.05 3.23
CA LYS A 61 -9.26 8.87 2.13
C LYS A 61 -8.59 8.55 0.81
N TYR A 62 -9.30 8.81 -0.29
CA TYR A 62 -8.70 8.80 -1.63
C TYR A 62 -7.72 9.97 -1.81
N GLY A 63 -6.78 9.85 -2.74
CA GLY A 63 -5.68 10.77 -2.92
C GLY A 63 -6.07 12.22 -3.13
N HIS A 64 -7.00 12.51 -4.05
CA HIS A 64 -7.44 13.88 -4.26
C HIS A 64 -8.23 14.43 -3.05
N ASN A 65 -8.84 13.58 -2.21
CA ASN A 65 -9.52 13.97 -0.98
C ASN A 65 -8.53 14.34 0.13
N HIS A 66 -7.47 13.56 0.34
CA HIS A 66 -6.41 13.94 1.29
C HIS A 66 -5.39 14.92 0.71
N GLY A 67 -5.35 15.09 -0.63
CA GLY A 67 -4.55 16.08 -1.35
C GLY A 67 -3.16 15.63 -1.77
N LEU A 68 -2.65 14.51 -1.28
CA LEU A 68 -1.36 13.95 -1.69
C LEU A 68 -1.54 13.16 -2.99
N VAL A 69 -1.46 13.86 -4.12
CA VAL A 69 -1.72 13.32 -5.47
C VAL A 69 -0.45 12.98 -6.25
N GLY A 70 0.70 13.09 -5.60
CA GLY A 70 2.02 12.80 -6.15
C GLY A 70 3.05 12.59 -5.04
N LEU A 71 4.31 12.39 -5.41
CA LEU A 71 5.39 12.06 -4.50
C LEU A 71 5.82 13.26 -3.66
N THR A 72 6.02 13.08 -2.36
CA THR A 72 6.38 14.16 -1.44
C THR A 72 7.74 14.78 -1.74
N HIS A 73 8.73 13.98 -2.14
CA HIS A 73 10.05 14.50 -2.52
C HIS A 73 10.03 15.34 -3.81
N LEU A 74 8.91 15.33 -4.57
CA LEU A 74 8.65 16.23 -5.69
C LEU A 74 7.78 17.43 -5.29
N GLY A 75 7.54 17.64 -3.99
CA GLY A 75 6.85 18.79 -3.44
C GLY A 75 5.36 18.59 -3.15
N HIS A 76 4.77 17.43 -3.44
CA HIS A 76 3.37 17.18 -3.14
C HIS A 76 3.13 17.01 -1.63
N THR A 77 2.02 17.56 -1.12
CA THR A 77 1.66 17.54 0.30
C THR A 77 0.21 17.17 0.54
N MET A 78 -0.07 16.61 1.70
CA MET A 78 -1.46 16.48 2.17
C MET A 78 -2.10 17.84 2.47
N LYS A 79 -3.42 17.90 2.34
CA LYS A 79 -4.22 19.06 2.78
C LYS A 79 -4.05 19.28 4.28
N LYS A 80 -3.98 20.55 4.70
CA LYS A 80 -3.92 20.90 6.12
C LYS A 80 -5.19 20.44 6.85
N GLY A 81 -5.02 19.88 8.05
CA GLY A 81 -6.14 19.48 8.92
C GLY A 81 -6.75 18.13 8.58
N VAL A 82 -6.21 17.39 7.63
CA VAL A 82 -6.62 15.99 7.40
C VAL A 82 -6.29 15.16 8.64
N LYS A 83 -7.26 14.40 9.11
CA LYS A 83 -7.09 13.48 10.23
C LYS A 83 -6.25 12.27 9.80
N THR A 84 -5.40 11.79 10.70
CA THR A 84 -4.49 10.68 10.46
C THR A 84 -4.65 9.60 11.52
N ILE A 85 -4.27 8.37 11.23
CA ILE A 85 -4.29 7.28 12.24
C ILE A 85 -3.62 7.72 13.54
N PRO A 86 -2.35 8.19 13.59
CA PRO A 86 -1.72 8.57 14.85
C PRO A 86 -2.45 9.71 15.56
N SER A 87 -2.96 10.72 14.83
CA SER A 87 -3.70 11.82 15.46
C SER A 87 -4.98 11.34 16.17
N GLU A 88 -5.69 10.40 15.59
CA GLU A 88 -6.92 9.86 16.16
C GLU A 88 -6.64 8.77 17.22
N MET A 89 -5.56 8.01 17.08
CA MET A 89 -5.08 7.09 18.12
C MET A 89 -4.71 7.81 19.41
N LYS A 90 -4.08 9.00 19.32
CA LYS A 90 -3.82 9.84 20.50
C LYS A 90 -5.11 10.24 21.22
N LYS A 91 -6.15 10.65 20.50
CA LYS A 91 -7.46 10.94 21.08
C LYS A 91 -8.08 9.71 21.74
N ALA A 92 -7.83 8.54 21.18
CA ALA A 92 -8.22 7.27 21.78
C ALA A 92 -7.32 6.84 22.96
N GLY A 93 -6.35 7.65 23.38
CA GLY A 93 -5.50 7.40 24.55
C GLY A 93 -4.30 6.49 24.28
N TYR A 94 -3.84 6.41 23.05
CA TYR A 94 -2.61 5.71 22.66
C TYR A 94 -1.41 6.65 22.67
N GLU A 95 -0.26 6.14 23.04
CA GLU A 95 1.02 6.75 22.74
C GLU A 95 1.47 6.30 21.33
N THR A 96 1.92 7.22 20.46
CA THR A 96 2.10 6.96 19.05
C THR A 96 3.56 7.10 18.61
N PHE A 97 4.03 6.10 17.86
CA PHE A 97 5.43 5.96 17.44
C PHE A 97 5.53 5.74 15.94
N LEU A 98 6.54 6.35 15.32
CA LEU A 98 6.96 6.11 13.96
C LEU A 98 8.43 5.66 13.96
N PHE A 99 8.72 4.53 13.33
CA PHE A 99 10.07 4.00 13.16
C PHE A 99 10.43 3.89 11.68
N GLY A 100 11.56 4.44 11.29
CA GLY A 100 12.15 4.27 9.97
C GLY A 100 11.42 5.01 8.86
N PHE A 101 11.16 4.31 7.75
CA PHE A 101 10.69 4.92 6.52
C PHE A 101 9.25 5.43 6.59
N PHE A 102 9.05 6.65 6.13
CA PHE A 102 7.74 7.22 5.84
C PHE A 102 7.85 8.16 4.64
N HIS A 103 6.77 8.34 3.90
CA HIS A 103 6.76 9.08 2.64
C HIS A 103 5.50 9.94 2.49
N GLU A 104 4.89 10.31 3.61
CA GLU A 104 3.64 11.08 3.66
C GLU A 104 3.86 12.57 3.97
N SER A 105 5.12 13.01 4.13
CA SER A 105 5.48 14.43 4.27
C SER A 105 6.67 14.80 3.39
N ILE A 106 6.80 16.08 3.02
CA ILE A 106 7.77 16.62 2.03
C ILE A 106 9.21 16.34 2.40
N ASP A 107 9.52 16.45 3.66
CA ASP A 107 10.86 16.14 4.14
C ASP A 107 10.76 14.89 4.99
N GLY A 108 11.40 13.82 4.58
CA GLY A 108 11.64 12.67 5.45
C GLY A 108 12.21 13.09 6.81
N ILE A 109 12.53 14.35 6.97
CA ILE A 109 13.01 15.05 8.14
C ILE A 109 11.89 15.83 8.86
N TYR A 110 10.79 16.22 8.17
CA TYR A 110 9.67 16.93 8.77
C TYR A 110 8.49 16.00 8.96
N LYS A 111 8.73 15.10 9.67
CA LYS A 111 8.28 15.16 11.03
C LYS A 111 6.98 14.46 11.08
N GLY A 112 7.11 13.18 11.35
CA GLY A 112 6.01 12.38 11.82
C GLY A 112 5.14 13.10 12.86
N GLU A 113 5.67 14.14 13.53
CA GLU A 113 4.93 15.08 14.36
C GLU A 113 3.81 15.79 13.60
N GLN A 114 4.03 16.24 12.35
CA GLN A 114 2.97 16.84 11.52
C GLN A 114 1.91 15.82 11.11
N LEU A 115 2.28 14.52 11.06
CA LEU A 115 1.38 13.42 10.83
C LEU A 115 0.64 12.98 12.10
N GLY A 116 0.98 13.55 13.25
CA GLY A 116 0.32 13.31 14.53
C GLY A 116 1.04 12.32 15.46
N TYR A 117 2.22 11.82 15.14
CA TYR A 117 3.00 10.96 16.02
C TYR A 117 3.57 11.74 17.23
N ASP A 118 3.63 11.09 18.40
CA ASP A 118 4.29 11.64 19.59
C ASP A 118 5.82 11.46 19.48
N HIS A 119 6.26 10.35 18.90
CA HIS A 119 7.65 9.99 18.80
C HIS A 119 8.00 9.55 17.38
N VAL A 120 9.04 10.15 16.82
CA VAL A 120 9.60 9.80 15.51
C VAL A 120 11.02 9.31 15.71
N VAL A 121 11.29 8.08 15.34
CA VAL A 121 12.62 7.45 15.42
C VAL A 121 13.17 7.34 14.01
N GLU A 122 13.94 8.33 13.62
CA GLU A 122 14.65 8.35 12.34
C GLU A 122 15.77 7.30 12.32
N VAL A 123 15.88 6.61 11.19
CA VAL A 123 16.94 5.62 10.96
C VAL A 123 17.62 5.94 9.64
N PRO A 124 18.90 6.33 9.63
CA PRO A 124 19.59 6.65 8.39
C PRO A 124 19.54 5.51 7.38
N GLY A 125 19.01 5.80 6.18
CA GLY A 125 18.83 4.86 5.09
C GLY A 125 17.68 3.87 5.27
N ASN A 126 16.91 3.93 6.37
CA ASN A 126 15.68 3.17 6.65
C ASN A 126 15.70 1.66 6.34
N ALA A 127 16.91 1.07 6.24
CA ALA A 127 17.07 -0.36 5.99
C ALA A 127 16.39 -1.19 7.07
N ALA A 128 15.63 -2.21 6.69
CA ALA A 128 14.82 -3.03 7.58
C ALA A 128 15.59 -3.57 8.78
N ALA A 129 16.83 -4.04 8.58
CA ALA A 129 17.69 -4.51 9.66
C ALA A 129 17.94 -3.46 10.75
N LYS A 130 18.20 -2.20 10.35
CA LYS A 130 18.49 -1.10 11.29
C LYS A 130 17.24 -0.56 11.96
N VAL A 131 16.14 -0.47 11.21
CA VAL A 131 14.85 -0.07 11.77
C VAL A 131 14.40 -1.08 12.82
N THR A 132 14.56 -2.36 12.53
CA THR A 132 14.24 -3.45 13.45
C THR A 132 15.01 -3.35 14.78
N GLU A 133 16.30 -2.98 14.77
CA GLU A 133 17.08 -2.76 16.00
C GLU A 133 16.42 -1.71 16.92
N LYS A 134 15.86 -0.64 16.33
CA LYS A 134 15.15 0.40 17.10
C LYS A 134 13.83 -0.09 17.67
N VAL A 135 13.12 -0.91 16.91
CA VAL A 135 11.87 -1.52 17.37
C VAL A 135 12.14 -2.52 18.50
N GLU A 136 13.16 -3.36 18.39
CA GLU A 136 13.59 -4.30 19.44
C GLU A 136 13.93 -3.56 20.74
N ASP A 137 14.72 -2.49 20.65
CA ASP A 137 15.10 -1.64 21.79
C ASP A 137 13.85 -1.00 22.44
N PHE A 138 12.95 -0.46 21.62
CA PHE A 138 11.68 0.10 22.10
C PHE A 138 10.84 -0.91 22.87
N LEU A 139 10.57 -2.07 22.28
CA LEU A 139 9.74 -3.12 22.89
C LEU A 139 10.35 -3.63 24.20
N THR A 140 11.67 -3.82 24.23
CA THR A 140 12.40 -4.26 25.42
C THR A 140 12.33 -3.22 26.53
N ARG A 141 12.59 -1.96 26.24
CA ARG A 141 12.52 -0.85 27.23
C ARG A 141 11.11 -0.65 27.76
N ARG A 142 10.12 -0.73 26.89
CA ARG A 142 8.71 -0.55 27.27
C ARG A 142 8.26 -1.62 28.26
N THR A 143 8.66 -2.86 28.04
CA THR A 143 8.40 -3.98 28.96
C THR A 143 9.12 -3.78 30.31
N ALA A 144 10.38 -3.37 30.28
CA ALA A 144 11.15 -3.09 31.51
C ALA A 144 10.55 -1.92 32.32
N ALA A 145 10.02 -0.89 31.65
CA ALA A 145 9.36 0.24 32.28
C ALA A 145 7.95 -0.09 32.80
N LYS A 146 7.37 -1.24 32.47
CA LYS A 146 6.00 -1.66 32.81
C LYS A 146 4.98 -0.62 32.40
N SER A 147 5.11 -0.06 31.19
CA SER A 147 4.19 0.98 30.69
C SER A 147 2.80 0.37 30.49
N GLU A 148 1.79 0.97 31.12
CA GLU A 148 0.38 0.54 31.03
C GLU A 148 -0.37 1.24 29.87
N LEU A 149 0.20 2.31 29.28
CA LEU A 149 -0.43 2.99 28.16
C LEU A 149 -0.34 2.11 26.89
N PRO A 150 -1.44 1.92 26.16
CA PRO A 150 -1.39 1.23 24.89
C PRO A 150 -0.58 2.07 23.89
N PHE A 151 0.12 1.41 22.96
CA PHE A 151 0.83 2.10 21.90
C PHE A 151 0.29 1.75 20.51
N TYR A 152 0.37 2.74 19.61
CA TYR A 152 0.31 2.55 18.17
C TYR A 152 1.70 2.82 17.61
N ALA A 153 2.30 1.82 16.99
CA ALA A 153 3.62 1.94 16.35
C ALA A 153 3.51 1.62 14.85
N SER A 154 3.89 2.60 14.01
CA SER A 154 4.10 2.40 12.59
C SER A 154 5.59 2.15 12.33
N VAL A 155 5.90 1.04 11.67
CA VAL A 155 7.26 0.62 11.34
C VAL A 155 7.38 0.57 9.81
N GLY A 156 8.10 1.51 9.23
CA GLY A 156 8.31 1.57 7.79
C GLY A 156 9.71 1.09 7.41
N PHE A 157 9.78 0.24 6.39
CA PHE A 157 11.01 -0.25 5.80
C PHE A 157 11.21 0.32 4.40
N GLU A 158 12.46 0.54 4.00
CA GLU A 158 12.81 0.89 2.61
C GLU A 158 12.64 -0.33 1.69
N GLU A 159 12.88 -1.52 2.22
CA GLU A 159 12.68 -2.76 1.47
C GLU A 159 11.16 -2.95 1.17
N THR A 160 10.82 -3.22 -0.07
CA THR A 160 11.59 -3.71 -1.21
C THR A 160 11.73 -2.67 -2.34
N HIS A 161 12.07 -1.42 -2.04
CA HIS A 161 12.27 -0.39 -3.05
C HIS A 161 13.57 -0.66 -3.84
N ARG A 162 13.56 -0.29 -5.13
CA ARG A 162 14.78 -0.30 -5.95
C ARG A 162 15.83 0.71 -5.43
N PRO A 163 17.14 0.46 -5.62
CA PRO A 163 17.77 -0.68 -6.31
C PRO A 163 17.86 -1.94 -5.44
N PHE A 164 17.94 -3.13 -6.06
CA PHE A 164 17.99 -4.43 -5.38
C PHE A 164 19.39 -5.05 -5.31
N ASP A 165 20.38 -4.45 -5.93
CA ASP A 165 21.72 -4.98 -6.18
C ASP A 165 22.60 -5.17 -4.94
N HIS A 166 22.15 -4.68 -3.79
CA HIS A 166 22.84 -4.84 -2.50
C HIS A 166 22.33 -6.00 -1.64
N PHE A 167 21.37 -6.77 -2.14
CA PHE A 167 20.87 -7.98 -1.48
C PHE A 167 21.37 -9.23 -2.19
N GLU A 168 21.54 -10.33 -1.44
CA GLU A 168 21.88 -11.64 -2.02
C GLU A 168 20.70 -12.13 -2.87
N PRO A 169 20.87 -12.26 -4.19
CA PRO A 169 19.79 -12.63 -5.08
C PRO A 169 19.42 -14.11 -4.97
N ASP A 170 18.21 -14.45 -5.38
CA ASP A 170 17.86 -15.84 -5.69
C ASP A 170 18.50 -16.28 -7.01
N SER A 171 18.42 -17.58 -7.33
CA SER A 171 18.85 -18.06 -8.63
C SER A 171 17.84 -17.65 -9.72
N PRO A 172 18.26 -16.95 -10.79
CA PRO A 172 17.39 -16.61 -11.91
C PRO A 172 16.69 -17.81 -12.55
N ASP A 173 17.30 -19.01 -12.48
CA ASP A 173 16.73 -20.25 -13.02
C ASP A 173 15.52 -20.74 -12.21
N THR A 174 15.39 -20.34 -10.95
CA THR A 174 14.37 -20.84 -10.04
C THR A 174 13.23 -19.87 -9.79
N VAL A 175 13.38 -18.59 -10.13
CA VAL A 175 12.35 -17.57 -9.94
C VAL A 175 11.14 -17.81 -10.86
N GLU A 176 9.96 -17.43 -10.38
CA GLU A 176 8.74 -17.40 -11.16
C GLU A 176 8.51 -15.98 -11.70
N VAL A 177 8.51 -15.86 -13.03
CA VAL A 177 8.21 -14.58 -13.70
C VAL A 177 6.70 -14.33 -13.65
N PRO A 178 6.22 -13.17 -13.13
CA PRO A 178 4.81 -12.81 -13.22
C PRO A 178 4.29 -12.91 -14.66
N PRO A 179 3.09 -13.50 -14.89
CA PRO A 179 2.64 -13.82 -16.27
C PRO A 179 2.42 -12.59 -17.17
N TYR A 180 2.37 -11.40 -16.61
CA TYR A 180 2.26 -10.14 -17.34
C TYR A 180 3.62 -9.53 -17.74
N LEU A 181 4.73 -10.16 -17.38
CA LEU A 181 6.09 -9.77 -17.78
C LEU A 181 6.65 -10.75 -18.83
N PRO A 182 7.53 -10.29 -19.72
CA PRO A 182 8.25 -11.20 -20.62
C PRO A 182 9.23 -12.06 -19.81
N ASP A 183 9.20 -13.37 -20.08
CA ASP A 183 10.13 -14.32 -19.46
C ASP A 183 11.47 -14.32 -20.21
N THR A 184 12.35 -13.39 -19.83
CA THR A 184 13.70 -13.21 -20.39
C THR A 184 14.75 -13.36 -19.30
N GLU A 185 16.02 -13.53 -19.69
CA GLU A 185 17.15 -13.60 -18.77
C GLU A 185 17.21 -12.35 -17.86
N LYS A 186 17.06 -11.14 -18.44
CA LYS A 186 17.06 -9.88 -17.69
C LYS A 186 15.90 -9.77 -16.70
N THR A 187 14.69 -10.17 -17.12
CA THR A 187 13.54 -10.16 -16.22
C THR A 187 13.73 -11.13 -15.06
N ARG A 188 14.27 -12.33 -15.31
CA ARG A 188 14.57 -13.31 -14.27
C ARG A 188 15.65 -12.83 -13.31
N GLU A 189 16.69 -12.17 -13.81
CA GLU A 189 17.75 -11.56 -12.99
C GLU A 189 17.17 -10.45 -12.09
N ASP A 190 16.36 -9.56 -12.65
CA ASP A 190 15.70 -8.48 -11.89
C ASP A 190 14.80 -9.02 -10.77
N ILE A 191 14.02 -10.08 -11.04
CA ILE A 191 13.19 -10.75 -10.05
C ILE A 191 14.03 -11.46 -8.98
N ALA A 192 15.14 -12.09 -9.36
CA ALA A 192 16.03 -12.77 -8.42
C ALA A 192 16.61 -11.78 -7.40
N HIS A 193 17.03 -10.61 -7.83
CA HIS A 193 17.48 -9.53 -6.94
C HIS A 193 16.35 -8.98 -6.07
N PHE A 194 15.17 -8.79 -6.64
CA PHE A 194 13.98 -8.38 -5.87
C PHE A 194 13.64 -9.38 -4.76
N GLN A 195 13.70 -10.69 -5.03
CA GLN A 195 13.45 -11.73 -4.03
C GLN A 195 14.50 -11.72 -2.90
N GLY A 196 15.74 -11.34 -3.20
CA GLY A 196 16.75 -11.09 -2.17
C GLY A 196 16.33 -10.02 -1.17
N SER A 197 15.77 -8.91 -1.67
CA SER A 197 15.21 -7.84 -0.84
C SER A 197 13.99 -8.30 -0.02
N VAL A 198 13.10 -9.11 -0.63
CA VAL A 198 11.92 -9.70 0.07
C VAL A 198 12.36 -10.60 1.23
N LYS A 199 13.41 -11.39 1.06
CA LYS A 199 13.95 -12.24 2.13
C LYS A 199 14.55 -11.44 3.27
N GLU A 200 15.18 -10.29 2.99
CA GLU A 200 15.68 -9.39 4.05
C GLU A 200 14.53 -8.78 4.85
N LEU A 201 13.48 -8.33 4.15
CA LEU A 201 12.24 -7.87 4.77
C LEU A 201 11.64 -8.95 5.69
N ASP A 202 11.55 -10.20 5.23
CA ASP A 202 11.01 -11.31 6.02
C ASP A 202 11.84 -11.58 7.28
N ARG A 203 13.18 -11.57 7.17
CA ARG A 203 14.08 -11.68 8.34
C ARG A 203 13.85 -10.58 9.36
N ALA A 204 13.65 -9.34 8.91
CA ALA A 204 13.37 -8.21 9.79
C ALA A 204 12.03 -8.38 10.53
N VAL A 205 11.00 -8.83 9.83
CA VAL A 205 9.70 -9.16 10.45
C VAL A 205 9.83 -10.28 11.48
N GLY A 206 10.61 -11.31 11.18
CA GLY A 206 10.90 -12.42 12.12
C GLY A 206 11.56 -11.93 13.41
N ARG A 207 12.49 -11.00 13.34
CA ARG A 207 13.12 -10.40 14.53
C ARG A 207 12.09 -9.65 15.38
N ILE A 208 11.20 -8.87 14.78
CA ILE A 208 10.12 -8.16 15.51
C ILE A 208 9.17 -9.16 16.17
N ARG A 209 8.76 -10.22 15.47
CA ARG A 209 7.92 -11.29 16.05
C ARG A 209 8.62 -11.95 17.26
N LYS A 210 9.91 -12.24 17.12
CA LYS A 210 10.71 -12.84 18.20
C LYS A 210 10.74 -11.95 19.45
N VAL A 211 11.04 -10.65 19.32
CA VAL A 211 11.09 -9.76 20.49
C VAL A 211 9.71 -9.54 21.11
N LEU A 212 8.63 -9.50 20.34
CA LEU A 212 7.26 -9.45 20.87
C LEU A 212 6.97 -10.68 21.76
N LYS A 213 7.43 -11.86 21.33
CA LYS A 213 7.28 -13.10 22.09
C LYS A 213 8.14 -13.13 23.34
N GLU A 214 9.43 -12.78 23.24
CA GLU A 214 10.38 -12.77 24.36
C GLU A 214 9.99 -11.76 25.44
N THR A 215 9.41 -10.64 25.07
CA THR A 215 8.91 -9.62 26.01
C THR A 215 7.51 -9.93 26.55
N GLY A 216 6.82 -10.91 25.98
CA GLY A 216 5.42 -11.24 26.32
C GLY A 216 4.39 -10.24 25.79
N LEU A 217 4.81 -9.21 25.04
CA LEU A 217 3.91 -8.21 24.46
C LEU A 217 2.98 -8.79 23.40
N GLU A 218 3.33 -9.92 22.76
CA GLU A 218 2.46 -10.58 21.77
C GLU A 218 1.05 -10.89 22.33
N LYS A 219 0.94 -11.09 23.64
CA LYS A 219 -0.33 -11.40 24.32
C LYS A 219 -1.32 -10.24 24.36
N ASN A 220 -0.85 -9.04 24.08
CA ASN A 220 -1.69 -7.83 24.06
C ASN A 220 -1.34 -6.91 22.88
N THR A 221 -0.83 -7.46 21.78
CA THR A 221 -0.46 -6.68 20.59
C THR A 221 -1.13 -7.25 19.35
N LEU A 222 -1.83 -6.38 18.61
CA LEU A 222 -2.22 -6.62 17.24
C LEU A 222 -1.01 -6.33 16.35
N LEU A 223 -0.49 -7.37 15.70
CA LEU A 223 0.57 -7.25 14.70
C LEU A 223 -0.05 -7.20 13.30
N ILE A 224 0.28 -6.15 12.55
CA ILE A 224 -0.19 -5.94 11.18
C ILE A 224 1.01 -5.85 10.26
N TYR A 225 0.95 -6.55 9.14
CA TYR A 225 1.84 -6.33 8.01
C TYR A 225 1.03 -5.91 6.79
N THR A 226 1.47 -4.85 6.14
CA THR A 226 0.93 -4.40 4.85
C THR A 226 2.04 -3.81 3.99
N THR A 227 1.71 -3.49 2.74
CA THR A 227 2.58 -2.78 1.80
C THR A 227 1.80 -1.63 1.17
N ASP A 228 2.52 -0.68 0.59
CA ASP A 228 1.89 0.50 0.02
C ASP A 228 1.19 0.25 -1.32
N HIS A 229 1.81 -0.46 -2.27
CA HIS A 229 1.23 -0.79 -3.58
C HIS A 229 1.90 -2.03 -4.19
N GLY A 230 1.58 -2.34 -5.45
CA GLY A 230 2.16 -3.47 -6.19
C GLY A 230 3.67 -3.38 -6.39
N ILE A 231 4.28 -4.45 -6.86
CA ILE A 231 5.74 -4.55 -7.03
C ILE A 231 6.30 -3.51 -8.01
N ALA A 232 7.57 -3.11 -7.81
CA ALA A 232 8.27 -2.15 -8.69
C ALA A 232 8.73 -2.80 -10.01
N PHE A 233 7.77 -3.27 -10.81
CA PHE A 233 7.97 -3.90 -12.12
C PHE A 233 7.01 -3.32 -13.16
N PRO A 234 7.32 -3.48 -14.47
CA PRO A 234 6.42 -3.05 -15.54
C PRO A 234 5.01 -3.62 -15.39
N ARG A 235 3.98 -2.86 -15.75
CA ARG A 235 2.54 -3.16 -15.59
C ARG A 235 2.04 -3.29 -14.14
N ALA A 236 2.90 -3.10 -13.14
CA ALA A 236 2.52 -3.07 -11.73
C ALA A 236 2.59 -1.64 -11.19
N LYS A 237 3.57 -1.26 -10.38
CA LYS A 237 3.71 0.11 -9.84
C LYS A 237 3.47 1.19 -10.92
N GLY A 238 2.65 2.19 -10.61
CA GLY A 238 2.31 3.28 -11.53
C GLY A 238 1.18 2.97 -12.52
N THR A 239 0.49 1.84 -12.40
CA THR A 239 -0.69 1.49 -13.23
C THR A 239 -1.90 1.19 -12.37
N LEU A 240 -3.12 1.45 -12.89
CA LEU A 240 -4.37 1.08 -12.21
C LEU A 240 -4.77 -0.39 -12.47
N LEU A 241 -3.87 -1.21 -13.04
CA LEU A 241 -4.09 -2.64 -13.20
C LEU A 241 -3.99 -3.34 -11.83
N ASP A 242 -4.60 -4.54 -11.69
CA ASP A 242 -4.57 -5.26 -10.40
C ASP A 242 -3.14 -5.50 -9.90
N ALA A 243 -2.18 -5.79 -10.79
CA ALA A 243 -0.78 -5.94 -10.42
C ALA A 243 -0.16 -4.69 -9.75
N GLY A 244 -0.66 -3.48 -10.09
CA GLY A 244 -0.24 -2.22 -9.46
C GLY A 244 -1.01 -1.92 -8.17
N LEU A 245 -2.26 -2.37 -8.07
CA LEU A 245 -3.14 -2.08 -6.94
C LEU A 245 -3.12 -3.16 -5.86
N GLU A 246 -2.80 -4.42 -6.17
CA GLU A 246 -2.82 -5.52 -5.21
C GLU A 246 -1.76 -5.37 -4.14
N THR A 247 -2.17 -5.42 -2.88
CA THR A 247 -1.32 -5.29 -1.71
C THR A 247 -1.55 -6.41 -0.71
N ALA A 248 -0.50 -6.78 0.02
CA ALA A 248 -0.65 -7.72 1.13
C ALA A 248 -1.28 -7.02 2.34
N LEU A 249 -2.16 -7.73 3.03
CA LEU A 249 -2.59 -7.39 4.38
C LEU A 249 -2.65 -8.66 5.21
N LEU A 250 -1.88 -8.68 6.29
CA LEU A 250 -1.85 -9.76 7.28
C LEU A 250 -2.12 -9.15 8.65
N MET A 251 -3.02 -9.76 9.45
CA MET A 251 -3.35 -9.27 10.79
C MET A 251 -3.34 -10.44 11.77
N LYS A 252 -2.47 -10.37 12.78
CA LYS A 252 -2.40 -11.33 13.87
C LYS A 252 -2.81 -10.68 15.18
N PHE A 253 -3.96 -11.10 15.70
CA PHE A 253 -4.42 -10.72 17.03
C PHE A 253 -3.78 -11.60 18.10
N PRO A 254 -3.83 -11.21 19.40
CA PRO A 254 -3.52 -12.12 20.49
C PRO A 254 -4.29 -13.43 20.39
N GLU A 255 -3.64 -14.55 20.74
CA GLU A 255 -4.12 -15.92 20.46
C GLU A 255 -5.52 -16.21 21.02
N ASP A 256 -5.85 -15.70 22.20
CA ASP A 256 -7.12 -15.96 22.87
C ASP A 256 -8.26 -15.01 22.45
N MET A 257 -7.98 -14.04 21.57
CA MET A 257 -8.91 -12.96 21.31
C MET A 257 -9.89 -13.25 20.18
N MET A 258 -9.46 -13.94 19.14
CA MET A 258 -10.27 -14.29 17.97
C MET A 258 -9.85 -15.66 17.42
N LYS A 259 -10.81 -16.37 16.81
CA LYS A 259 -10.45 -17.53 15.98
C LYS A 259 -9.77 -17.04 14.72
N GLN A 260 -8.48 -17.24 14.65
CA GLN A 260 -7.59 -16.86 13.56
C GLN A 260 -7.39 -18.03 12.58
N ASN A 261 -6.52 -17.87 11.61
CA ASN A 261 -6.27 -18.79 10.50
C ASN A 261 -7.41 -18.81 9.48
N ASN A 262 -7.78 -17.60 9.01
CA ASN A 262 -8.82 -17.43 7.99
C ASN A 262 -8.31 -16.56 6.84
N LYS A 263 -8.45 -17.08 5.61
CA LYS A 263 -8.32 -16.28 4.40
C LYS A 263 -9.62 -15.53 4.14
N GLN A 264 -9.53 -14.22 4.05
CA GLN A 264 -10.65 -13.33 3.76
C GLN A 264 -10.63 -13.03 2.26
N LYS A 265 -11.79 -13.18 1.60
CA LYS A 265 -11.94 -13.00 0.15
C LYS A 265 -12.75 -11.76 -0.22
N GLU A 266 -13.23 -11.05 0.77
CA GLU A 266 -13.99 -9.82 0.60
C GLU A 266 -13.14 -8.75 -0.06
N LEU A 267 -13.78 -7.96 -0.92
CA LEU A 267 -13.14 -6.84 -1.60
C LEU A 267 -12.89 -5.70 -0.60
N LEU A 268 -11.64 -5.38 -0.35
CA LEU A 268 -11.19 -4.32 0.55
C LEU A 268 -10.24 -3.34 -0.15
N CYS A 269 -10.21 -2.12 0.34
CA CYS A 269 -9.29 -1.09 -0.12
C CYS A 269 -8.47 -0.56 1.06
N ASN A 270 -7.26 -0.06 0.82
CA ASN A 270 -6.38 0.44 1.88
C ASN A 270 -6.96 1.65 2.65
N VAL A 271 -7.92 2.38 2.08
CA VAL A 271 -8.69 3.42 2.78
C VAL A 271 -9.53 2.85 3.94
N ASP A 272 -9.82 1.55 3.94
CA ASP A 272 -10.61 0.86 4.96
C ASP A 272 -9.80 0.57 6.24
N LEU A 273 -8.47 0.68 6.17
CA LEU A 273 -7.61 0.33 7.30
C LEU A 273 -7.74 1.32 8.45
N MET A 274 -7.75 2.63 8.17
CA MET A 274 -7.90 3.65 9.22
C MET A 274 -9.20 3.49 10.04
N PRO A 275 -10.42 3.43 9.44
CA PRO A 275 -11.63 3.27 10.23
C PRO A 275 -11.66 1.94 11.01
N THR A 276 -11.07 0.88 10.46
CA THR A 276 -10.97 -0.41 11.14
C THR A 276 -10.07 -0.32 12.38
N LEU A 277 -8.90 0.31 12.26
CA LEU A 277 -7.99 0.49 13.39
C LEU A 277 -8.57 1.39 14.48
N LEU A 278 -9.29 2.45 14.10
CA LEU A 278 -9.97 3.32 15.06
C LEU A 278 -11.07 2.56 15.82
N GLU A 279 -11.85 1.73 15.14
CA GLU A 279 -12.87 0.91 15.80
C GLU A 279 -12.24 -0.11 16.76
N ILE A 280 -11.13 -0.79 16.36
CA ILE A 280 -10.35 -1.69 17.24
C ILE A 280 -9.84 -0.95 18.48
N ALA A 281 -9.36 0.28 18.32
CA ALA A 281 -8.85 1.11 19.40
C ALA A 281 -9.95 1.69 20.32
N GLY A 282 -11.21 1.54 19.96
CA GLY A 282 -12.34 2.20 20.65
C GLY A 282 -12.33 3.71 20.45
N GLY A 283 -11.81 4.19 19.33
CA GLY A 283 -11.83 5.59 18.92
C GLY A 283 -13.19 6.00 18.35
N GLU A 284 -13.35 7.30 18.10
CA GLU A 284 -14.56 7.84 17.51
C GLU A 284 -14.63 7.57 16.01
N ALA A 285 -15.82 7.23 15.51
CA ALA A 285 -16.06 7.12 14.08
C ALA A 285 -15.90 8.50 13.39
N LEU A 286 -15.31 8.50 12.21
CA LEU A 286 -15.10 9.71 11.42
C LEU A 286 -16.17 9.82 10.33
N GLU A 287 -16.81 11.01 10.23
CA GLU A 287 -17.81 11.28 9.19
C GLU A 287 -17.15 11.61 7.83
N ASP A 288 -16.02 12.33 7.87
CA ASP A 288 -15.26 12.74 6.66
C ASP A 288 -14.15 11.72 6.33
N ILE A 289 -14.55 10.54 5.86
CA ILE A 289 -13.68 9.42 5.50
C ILE A 289 -14.26 8.69 4.29
N ASP A 290 -13.42 8.11 3.45
CA ASP A 290 -13.84 7.36 2.26
C ASP A 290 -13.89 5.84 2.50
N GLY A 291 -13.19 5.38 3.52
CA GLY A 291 -13.09 3.97 3.89
C GLY A 291 -14.22 3.50 4.81
N TYR A 292 -14.39 2.19 4.89
CA TYR A 292 -15.35 1.53 5.79
C TYR A 292 -14.61 0.54 6.68
N SER A 293 -15.02 0.46 7.96
CA SER A 293 -14.44 -0.55 8.86
C SER A 293 -14.82 -1.96 8.44
N PHE A 294 -13.83 -2.83 8.36
CA PHE A 294 -14.02 -4.28 8.16
C PHE A 294 -13.87 -5.08 9.47
N LEU A 295 -13.83 -4.44 10.63
CA LEU A 295 -13.79 -5.15 11.91
C LEU A 295 -14.95 -6.15 12.08
N PRO A 296 -16.20 -5.86 11.62
CA PRO A 296 -17.28 -6.84 11.68
C PRO A 296 -16.96 -8.16 10.93
N LEU A 297 -16.19 -8.11 9.85
CA LEU A 297 -15.73 -9.31 9.13
C LEU A 297 -14.87 -10.21 10.03
N LEU A 298 -13.98 -9.60 10.83
CA LEU A 298 -13.06 -10.32 11.73
C LEU A 298 -13.77 -10.87 12.98
N THR A 299 -14.77 -10.15 13.48
CA THR A 299 -15.52 -10.51 14.69
C THR A 299 -16.76 -11.37 14.41
N ARG A 300 -16.95 -11.82 13.16
CA ARG A 300 -18.15 -12.54 12.69
C ARG A 300 -19.45 -11.76 12.92
N GLY A 301 -19.35 -10.45 12.88
CA GLY A 301 -20.49 -9.55 12.86
C GLY A 301 -21.16 -9.50 11.49
N LYS A 302 -22.21 -8.70 11.37
CA LYS A 302 -22.82 -8.42 10.05
C LYS A 302 -21.91 -7.46 9.30
N TYR A 303 -21.23 -7.96 8.28
CA TYR A 303 -20.40 -7.16 7.37
C TYR A 303 -21.15 -6.94 6.05
N GLU A 304 -21.27 -5.69 5.66
CA GLU A 304 -21.80 -5.30 4.36
C GLU A 304 -20.63 -5.16 3.38
N GLN A 305 -20.52 -6.13 2.49
CA GLN A 305 -19.41 -6.18 1.56
C GLN A 305 -19.46 -5.00 0.58
N ARG A 306 -18.33 -4.38 0.36
CA ARG A 306 -18.12 -3.40 -0.70
C ARG A 306 -18.26 -4.08 -2.06
N ASP A 307 -19.00 -3.46 -2.97
CA ASP A 307 -19.17 -3.95 -4.35
C ASP A 307 -18.08 -3.41 -5.30
N HIS A 308 -17.46 -2.29 -4.94
CA HIS A 308 -16.38 -1.66 -5.69
C HIS A 308 -15.52 -0.73 -4.82
N PHE A 309 -14.37 -0.34 -5.33
CA PHE A 309 -13.60 0.80 -4.87
C PHE A 309 -13.12 1.64 -6.06
N PHE A 310 -12.81 2.92 -5.81
CA PHE A 310 -12.21 3.79 -6.80
C PHE A 310 -10.70 3.79 -6.68
N CYS A 311 -10.03 3.98 -7.81
CA CYS A 311 -8.57 4.06 -7.85
C CYS A 311 -8.15 5.23 -8.75
N GLU A 312 -7.00 5.81 -8.43
CA GLU A 312 -6.52 6.99 -9.13
C GLU A 312 -5.00 7.08 -9.18
N LEU A 313 -4.50 7.73 -10.20
CA LEU A 313 -3.13 8.22 -10.31
C LEU A 313 -3.20 9.62 -10.89
N THR A 314 -2.35 10.55 -10.44
CA THR A 314 -2.26 11.89 -11.01
C THR A 314 -0.82 12.24 -11.38
N TRP A 315 0.08 12.20 -10.40
CA TRP A 315 1.50 12.45 -10.56
C TRP A 315 2.35 11.32 -10.00
N HIS A 316 3.33 10.87 -10.73
CA HIS A 316 4.49 10.16 -10.20
C HIS A 316 5.72 11.03 -10.46
N ASP A 317 6.71 10.60 -11.21
CA ASP A 317 7.77 11.44 -11.79
C ASP A 317 7.29 12.23 -13.03
N ARG A 318 6.11 11.89 -13.57
CA ARG A 318 5.42 12.60 -14.67
C ARG A 318 3.93 12.73 -14.38
N TYR A 319 3.32 13.71 -15.05
CA TYR A 319 1.87 13.87 -15.08
C TYR A 319 1.23 12.76 -15.94
N HIS A 320 0.39 11.93 -15.30
CA HIS A 320 -0.29 10.83 -15.99
C HIS A 320 -1.63 10.54 -15.31
N PRO A 321 -2.61 11.45 -15.43
CA PRO A 321 -3.85 11.37 -14.66
C PRO A 321 -4.75 10.26 -15.17
N MET A 322 -5.09 9.36 -14.28
CA MET A 322 -6.04 8.27 -14.47
C MET A 322 -7.05 8.23 -13.33
N ARG A 323 -8.29 7.84 -13.63
CA ARG A 323 -9.32 7.51 -12.64
C ARG A 323 -9.94 6.19 -13.01
N GLY A 324 -10.20 5.35 -12.04
CA GLY A 324 -10.76 4.03 -12.29
C GLY A 324 -11.71 3.55 -11.20
N ILE A 325 -12.39 2.49 -11.50
CA ILE A 325 -13.24 1.74 -10.58
C ILE A 325 -12.97 0.25 -10.75
N ARG A 326 -12.78 -0.44 -9.64
CA ARG A 326 -12.63 -1.89 -9.61
C ARG A 326 -13.79 -2.49 -8.84
N THR A 327 -14.59 -3.31 -9.52
CA THR A 327 -15.65 -4.14 -8.94
C THR A 327 -15.14 -5.56 -8.73
N THR A 328 -15.95 -6.48 -8.25
CA THR A 328 -15.56 -7.90 -8.16
C THR A 328 -15.35 -8.54 -9.53
N GLN A 329 -16.01 -8.05 -10.59
CA GLN A 329 -16.01 -8.67 -11.92
C GLN A 329 -15.31 -7.83 -13.00
N TYR A 330 -15.33 -6.51 -12.87
CA TYR A 330 -14.84 -5.60 -13.91
C TYR A 330 -13.91 -4.53 -13.33
N LYS A 331 -13.00 -4.09 -14.18
CA LYS A 331 -12.23 -2.87 -13.96
C LYS A 331 -12.45 -1.93 -15.14
N TYR A 332 -12.72 -0.65 -14.84
CA TYR A 332 -12.76 0.44 -15.80
C TYR A 332 -11.71 1.49 -15.43
N ILE A 333 -10.96 1.95 -16.44
CA ILE A 333 -9.94 2.99 -16.30
C ILE A 333 -10.21 4.06 -17.36
N ARG A 334 -10.16 5.32 -16.94
CA ARG A 334 -10.17 6.50 -17.82
C ARG A 334 -8.82 7.19 -17.76
N ASN A 335 -8.16 7.30 -18.90
CA ASN A 335 -6.96 8.11 -19.12
C ASN A 335 -7.38 9.53 -19.54
N PHE A 336 -6.88 10.57 -18.86
CA PHE A 336 -7.23 11.97 -19.12
C PHE A 336 -6.24 12.66 -20.02
N GLU A 337 -5.06 12.10 -20.23
CA GLU A 337 -4.00 12.61 -21.10
C GLU A 337 -3.54 11.52 -22.08
N ALA A 338 -3.12 11.96 -23.25
CA ALA A 338 -2.39 11.09 -24.18
C ALA A 338 -1.02 10.75 -23.60
N GLY A 339 -0.68 9.49 -23.61
CA GLY A 339 0.57 9.00 -23.02
C GLY A 339 0.95 7.61 -23.52
N PRO A 340 1.91 6.95 -22.86
CA PRO A 340 2.28 5.58 -23.17
C PRO A 340 1.17 4.59 -22.77
N SER A 341 1.05 3.48 -23.47
CA SER A 341 0.10 2.42 -23.17
C SER A 341 0.28 1.84 -21.77
N VAL A 342 1.53 1.79 -21.30
CA VAL A 342 1.89 1.48 -19.91
C VAL A 342 2.91 2.51 -19.46
N TYR A 343 2.54 3.28 -18.45
CA TYR A 343 3.47 4.20 -17.81
C TYR A 343 4.52 3.42 -17.02
N LEU A 344 5.79 3.77 -17.22
CA LEU A 344 6.91 3.23 -16.47
C LEU A 344 7.52 4.33 -15.61
N PRO A 345 7.39 4.29 -14.28
CA PRO A 345 8.19 5.11 -13.38
C PRO A 345 9.68 5.01 -13.67
N TYR A 346 10.44 6.07 -13.38
CA TYR A 346 11.86 6.15 -13.79
C TYR A 346 12.71 5.01 -13.24
N ASP A 347 12.47 4.58 -12.01
CA ASP A 347 13.13 3.44 -11.37
C ASP A 347 12.87 2.11 -12.11
N ILE A 348 11.66 1.94 -12.65
CA ILE A 348 11.29 0.78 -13.48
C ILE A 348 11.79 0.96 -14.91
N TYR A 349 11.67 2.16 -15.48
CA TYR A 349 12.15 2.43 -16.84
C TYR A 349 13.63 2.10 -17.01
N SER A 350 14.46 2.35 -16.02
CA SER A 350 15.90 2.09 -16.00
C SER A 350 16.29 0.70 -15.51
N SER A 351 15.33 -0.14 -15.12
CA SER A 351 15.60 -1.50 -14.65
C SER A 351 15.80 -2.52 -15.76
N LEU A 352 16.35 -3.70 -15.42
CA LEU A 352 16.54 -4.80 -16.38
C LEU A 352 15.21 -5.23 -17.01
N SER A 353 14.15 -5.42 -16.20
CA SER A 353 12.82 -5.77 -16.72
C SER A 353 12.16 -4.63 -17.51
N GLY A 354 12.44 -3.37 -17.16
CA GLY A 354 11.97 -2.19 -17.89
C GLY A 354 12.58 -2.11 -19.28
N GLU A 355 13.87 -2.46 -19.43
CA GLU A 355 14.55 -2.48 -20.73
C GLU A 355 13.88 -3.38 -21.75
N GLU A 356 13.32 -4.50 -21.31
CA GLU A 356 12.69 -5.49 -22.18
C GLU A 356 11.35 -5.02 -22.78
N VAL A 357 10.68 -4.04 -22.17
CA VAL A 357 9.31 -3.65 -22.54
C VAL A 357 9.14 -2.18 -22.92
N ARG A 358 10.13 -1.31 -22.68
CA ARG A 358 9.97 0.14 -22.83
C ARG A 358 9.55 0.58 -24.23
N GLU A 359 9.99 -0.11 -25.28
CA GLU A 359 9.61 0.20 -26.65
C GLU A 359 8.14 -0.15 -26.91
N GLU A 360 7.71 -1.34 -26.48
CA GLU A 360 6.32 -1.78 -26.63
C GLU A 360 5.36 -0.88 -25.86
N TYR A 361 5.69 -0.54 -24.62
CA TYR A 361 4.84 0.25 -23.73
C TYR A 361 4.82 1.75 -24.06
N SER A 362 5.73 2.22 -24.91
CA SER A 362 5.72 3.61 -25.43
C SER A 362 4.61 3.90 -26.45
N LYS A 363 3.90 2.85 -26.94
CA LYS A 363 2.74 3.03 -27.85
C LYS A 363 1.65 3.87 -27.17
N PRO A 364 0.81 4.60 -27.94
CA PRO A 364 -0.25 5.42 -27.35
C PRO A 364 -1.22 4.61 -26.49
N ASN A 365 -1.63 5.19 -25.34
CA ASN A 365 -2.66 4.64 -24.48
C ASN A 365 -4.06 4.73 -25.11
N ALA A 366 -4.97 3.88 -24.64
CA ALA A 366 -6.39 4.04 -24.92
C ALA A 366 -6.98 5.11 -23.97
N GLN A 367 -7.96 5.89 -24.46
CA GLN A 367 -8.66 6.85 -23.61
C GLN A 367 -9.46 6.16 -22.50
N GLU A 368 -10.02 4.99 -22.80
CA GLU A 368 -10.79 4.16 -21.87
C GLU A 368 -10.36 2.71 -21.97
N GLU A 369 -10.34 2.07 -20.83
CA GLU A 369 -10.00 0.66 -20.72
C GLU A 369 -11.09 -0.04 -19.88
N LEU A 370 -11.50 -1.22 -20.32
CA LEU A 370 -12.43 -2.10 -19.61
C LEU A 370 -11.90 -3.52 -19.62
N TYR A 371 -11.82 -4.13 -18.44
CA TYR A 371 -11.35 -5.50 -18.28
C TYR A 371 -12.38 -6.33 -17.52
N GLN A 372 -12.59 -7.57 -17.96
CA GLN A 372 -13.42 -8.55 -17.26
C GLN A 372 -12.53 -9.50 -16.46
N LEU A 373 -12.42 -9.28 -15.17
CA LEU A 373 -11.42 -9.89 -14.30
C LEU A 373 -11.55 -11.40 -14.12
N ASP A 374 -12.78 -11.95 -14.22
CA ASP A 374 -13.02 -13.40 -14.10
C ASP A 374 -12.43 -14.17 -15.27
N SER A 375 -12.46 -13.61 -16.47
CA SER A 375 -11.97 -14.24 -17.71
C SER A 375 -10.59 -13.75 -18.14
N ASP A 376 -10.18 -12.57 -17.69
CA ASP A 376 -8.90 -11.92 -17.97
C ASP A 376 -8.30 -11.32 -16.69
N PRO A 377 -7.83 -12.15 -15.74
CA PRO A 377 -7.28 -11.68 -14.48
C PRO A 377 -5.94 -10.94 -14.65
N LEU A 378 -5.34 -11.01 -15.84
CA LEU A 378 -4.10 -10.28 -16.17
C LEU A 378 -4.37 -8.96 -16.90
N GLU A 379 -5.63 -8.64 -17.19
CA GLU A 379 -6.07 -7.37 -17.80
C GLU A 379 -5.36 -7.09 -19.13
N GLN A 380 -5.28 -8.12 -20.00
CA GLN A 380 -4.57 -8.05 -21.28
C GLN A 380 -5.48 -7.59 -22.43
N LYS A 381 -6.79 -7.80 -22.31
CA LYS A 381 -7.73 -7.53 -23.39
C LYS A 381 -8.65 -6.36 -23.01
N ASN A 382 -8.40 -5.19 -23.58
CA ASN A 382 -9.29 -4.04 -23.44
C ASN A 382 -10.59 -4.25 -24.18
N LEU A 383 -11.72 -4.31 -23.46
CA LEU A 383 -13.08 -4.54 -23.98
C LEU A 383 -13.84 -3.24 -24.25
N ALA A 384 -13.28 -2.06 -24.01
CA ALA A 384 -13.97 -0.78 -24.15
C ALA A 384 -14.53 -0.52 -25.55
N GLY A 385 -13.94 -1.10 -26.59
CA GLY A 385 -14.44 -1.04 -27.98
C GLY A 385 -15.46 -2.09 -28.37
N GLU A 386 -15.74 -3.09 -27.50
CA GLU A 386 -16.61 -4.22 -27.85
C GLU A 386 -18.08 -3.91 -27.59
N GLN A 387 -18.94 -4.14 -28.61
CA GLN A 387 -20.37 -3.86 -28.53
C GLN A 387 -21.07 -4.60 -27.38
N ALA A 388 -20.65 -5.81 -27.08
CA ALA A 388 -21.24 -6.63 -26.02
C ALA A 388 -21.03 -6.06 -24.60
N HIS A 389 -20.07 -5.18 -24.41
CA HIS A 389 -19.69 -4.61 -23.11
C HIS A 389 -20.04 -3.13 -22.94
N GLN A 390 -20.75 -2.51 -23.91
CA GLN A 390 -21.07 -1.08 -23.87
C GLN A 390 -21.98 -0.67 -22.71
N ASP A 391 -22.87 -1.52 -22.25
CA ASP A 391 -23.74 -1.21 -21.10
C ASP A 391 -22.94 -1.16 -19.81
N VAL A 392 -22.05 -2.13 -19.57
CA VAL A 392 -21.15 -2.15 -18.41
C VAL A 392 -20.17 -0.97 -18.47
N LEU A 393 -19.59 -0.68 -19.63
CA LEU A 393 -18.70 0.46 -19.83
C LEU A 393 -19.40 1.77 -19.45
N ARG A 394 -20.64 1.97 -19.91
CA ARG A 394 -21.42 3.18 -19.58
C ARG A 394 -21.70 3.27 -18.08
N GLU A 395 -22.15 2.19 -17.44
CA GLU A 395 -22.41 2.15 -16.01
C GLU A 395 -21.17 2.54 -15.19
N LEU A 396 -20.01 1.91 -15.46
CA LEU A 396 -18.79 2.16 -14.72
C LEU A 396 -18.22 3.56 -14.98
N ARG A 397 -18.33 4.07 -16.21
CA ARG A 397 -17.98 5.45 -16.56
C ARG A 397 -18.81 6.46 -15.75
N GLU A 398 -20.13 6.26 -15.66
CA GLU A 398 -21.04 7.11 -14.88
C GLU A 398 -20.71 7.04 -13.38
N LYS A 399 -20.39 5.87 -12.83
CA LYS A 399 -19.95 5.74 -11.43
C LYS A 399 -18.67 6.53 -11.16
N VAL A 400 -17.66 6.47 -12.04
CA VAL A 400 -16.42 7.24 -11.89
C VAL A 400 -16.70 8.75 -12.01
N ALA A 401 -17.50 9.18 -13.00
CA ALA A 401 -17.86 10.58 -13.16
C ALA A 401 -18.59 11.13 -11.92
N SER A 402 -19.59 10.40 -11.42
CA SER A 402 -20.33 10.77 -10.21
C SER A 402 -19.46 10.80 -8.96
N TRP A 403 -18.47 9.90 -8.85
CA TRP A 403 -17.50 9.93 -7.76
C TRP A 403 -16.63 11.19 -7.83
N MET A 404 -16.09 11.51 -9.00
CA MET A 404 -15.29 12.73 -9.20
C MET A 404 -16.09 14.01 -8.86
N GLU A 405 -17.36 14.07 -9.29
CA GLU A 405 -18.24 15.21 -8.97
C GLU A 405 -18.52 15.33 -7.48
N ARG A 406 -18.93 14.23 -6.83
CA ARG A 406 -19.25 14.19 -5.40
C ARG A 406 -18.07 14.54 -4.52
N THR A 407 -16.87 14.11 -4.90
CA THR A 407 -15.62 14.38 -4.17
C THR A 407 -14.93 15.66 -4.60
N LYS A 408 -15.47 16.36 -5.59
CA LYS A 408 -14.89 17.61 -6.14
C LYS A 408 -13.46 17.37 -6.59
N ASP A 409 -13.25 16.31 -7.39
CA ASP A 409 -11.93 15.99 -7.92
C ASP A 409 -11.38 17.19 -8.72
N PRO A 410 -10.21 17.74 -8.35
CA PRO A 410 -9.67 18.91 -9.02
C PRO A 410 -9.38 18.71 -10.51
N LEU A 411 -9.31 17.45 -10.97
CA LEU A 411 -9.16 17.13 -12.39
C LEU A 411 -10.37 17.56 -13.24
N LEU A 412 -11.54 17.79 -12.63
CA LEU A 412 -12.73 18.34 -13.30
C LEU A 412 -12.55 19.80 -13.71
N ASP A 413 -11.70 20.57 -13.00
CA ASP A 413 -11.39 21.96 -13.29
C ASP A 413 -10.25 22.10 -14.30
N GLY A 414 -9.62 21.01 -14.72
CA GLY A 414 -8.54 20.96 -15.69
C GLY A 414 -7.29 20.25 -15.17
N PRO A 415 -6.16 20.33 -15.89
CA PRO A 415 -4.92 19.67 -15.50
C PRO A 415 -4.44 20.13 -14.12
N ILE A 416 -4.08 19.16 -13.27
CA ILE A 416 -3.53 19.44 -11.94
C ILE A 416 -2.05 19.80 -12.11
N PRO A 417 -1.63 21.04 -11.79
CA PRO A 417 -0.26 21.48 -12.00
C PRO A 417 0.71 20.69 -11.14
N GLY A 418 1.90 20.41 -11.69
CA GLY A 418 3.03 19.94 -10.92
C GLY A 418 3.58 21.05 -10.03
N ILE A 419 4.21 20.68 -8.94
CA ILE A 419 4.91 21.63 -8.09
C ILE A 419 6.27 21.89 -8.74
N GLU A 420 6.56 23.14 -9.08
CA GLU A 420 7.88 23.48 -9.64
C GLU A 420 8.97 23.17 -8.59
N ALA A 421 9.91 22.32 -8.95
CA ALA A 421 11.04 21.92 -8.10
C ALA A 421 11.86 23.11 -7.55
N LYS A 422 11.66 24.31 -8.08
CA LYS A 422 12.29 25.56 -7.64
C LYS A 422 11.67 26.19 -6.39
N GLU A 423 10.43 25.87 -6.05
CA GLU A 423 9.78 26.50 -4.89
C GLU A 423 10.18 25.83 -3.58
N TRP A 424 10.26 24.51 -3.54
CA TRP A 424 10.68 23.81 -2.33
C TRP A 424 12.21 23.82 -2.09
N GLN A 425 13.02 24.03 -3.15
CA GLN A 425 14.48 24.25 -2.99
C GLN A 425 14.81 25.64 -2.44
N LYS A 426 13.88 26.59 -2.46
CA LYS A 426 14.09 27.95 -1.93
C LYS A 426 13.84 28.06 -0.42
N GLU A 427 13.18 27.08 0.18
CA GLU A 427 12.88 27.02 1.61
C GLU A 427 13.90 26.20 2.41
N LYS A 428 14.96 25.71 1.75
CA LYS A 428 16.17 25.14 2.38
C LYS A 428 17.26 26.19 2.52
#